data_e294a1c2e29b802c5afc1a8ae7ca1c3f
#
_entry.id   e294a1c2e29b802c5afc1a8ae7ca1c3f
#
_cell.length_a   1.000
_cell.length_b   1.000
_cell.length_c   1.000
_cell.angle_alpha   90.00
_cell.angle_beta   90.00
_cell.angle_gamma   90.00
#
_symmetry.space_group_name_H-M   'P 1'
#
loop_
_entity.id
_entity.type
_entity.pdbx_description
1 polymer ?
#
loop_
_entity_poly.entity_id
_entity_poly.type
_entity_poly.pdbx_seq_one_letter_code
_entity_poly.pdbx_strand_id
1 'polypeptide(L)'
;MTSQTSGWKSAFTAFLDRRALIMLFLGFSSGIPIFLIFSTLSFWLSEAGIQRSTITMFSWAALAYAFKFIWAPLIDKLPLPYLTQKMGKRRSWLFVSQILVTIAICMMAFTDPSVHGGDIWSIPSLTFMAISAVFLGFSSATQDIIVDAYRIELTQDANIQTVLASTYNAGYRIATIITQL
;
A
#
# COMPACT_ATOMS: atom_id res chain seq x y z
N MET A 1 39.41 -2.80 -19.90
CA MET A 1 38.58 -1.97 -18.98
C MET A 1 38.06 -0.80 -19.78
N THR A 2 36.93 -0.96 -20.43
CA THR A 2 36.24 0.13 -21.15
C THR A 2 35.27 0.74 -20.17
N SER A 3 35.58 1.96 -19.70
CA SER A 3 34.66 2.80 -18.93
C SER A 3 33.49 3.13 -19.82
N GLN A 4 32.37 2.45 -19.65
CA GLN A 4 31.09 2.91 -20.17
C GLN A 4 30.73 4.20 -19.43
N THR A 5 31.01 5.32 -20.03
CA THR A 5 30.35 6.58 -19.70
C THR A 5 28.88 6.42 -20.09
N SER A 6 28.12 5.81 -19.21
CA SER A 6 26.67 5.82 -19.28
C SER A 6 26.23 7.29 -19.21
N GLY A 7 25.98 7.89 -20.37
CA GLY A 7 25.60 9.29 -20.44
C GLY A 7 24.29 9.51 -19.67
N TRP A 8 24.13 10.68 -19.08
CA TRP A 8 22.90 11.11 -18.37
C TRP A 8 21.62 10.79 -19.16
N LYS A 9 21.72 10.76 -20.50
CA LYS A 9 20.60 10.37 -21.39
C LYS A 9 20.19 8.91 -21.23
N SER A 10 21.13 7.97 -21.12
CA SER A 10 20.84 6.55 -20.93
C SER A 10 20.27 6.26 -19.54
N ALA A 11 20.73 7.00 -18.51
CA ALA A 11 20.15 6.94 -17.18
C ALA A 11 18.69 7.44 -17.20
N PHE A 12 18.41 8.57 -17.86
CA PHE A 12 17.06 9.13 -17.96
C PHE A 12 16.10 8.21 -18.72
N THR A 13 16.56 7.58 -19.82
CA THR A 13 15.73 6.63 -20.59
C THR A 13 15.40 5.37 -19.78
N ALA A 14 16.27 4.96 -18.85
CA ALA A 14 15.98 3.82 -17.97
C ALA A 14 14.79 4.10 -17.01
N PHE A 15 14.59 5.35 -16.58
CA PHE A 15 13.42 5.73 -15.77
C PHE A 15 12.12 5.84 -16.57
N LEU A 16 12.20 5.97 -17.90
CA LEU A 16 11.05 5.98 -18.80
C LEU A 16 10.69 4.57 -19.29
N ASP A 17 11.44 3.54 -18.90
CA ASP A 17 11.08 2.15 -19.18
C ASP A 17 9.68 1.86 -18.60
N ARG A 18 8.86 1.12 -19.34
CA ARG A 18 7.53 0.69 -18.91
C ARG A 18 7.55 0.01 -17.54
N ARG A 19 8.62 -0.73 -17.23
CA ARG A 19 8.79 -1.40 -15.92
C ARG A 19 8.97 -0.38 -14.80
N ALA A 20 9.78 0.68 -15.04
CA ALA A 20 9.99 1.75 -14.09
C ALA A 20 8.72 2.55 -13.84
N LEU A 21 7.96 2.87 -14.89
CA LEU A 21 6.66 3.54 -14.75
C LEU A 21 5.65 2.70 -13.95
N ILE A 22 5.59 1.39 -14.19
CA ILE A 22 4.75 0.49 -13.38
C ILE A 22 5.16 0.56 -11.91
N MET A 23 6.48 0.54 -11.60
CA MET A 23 6.97 0.65 -10.23
C MET A 23 6.65 2.00 -9.59
N LEU A 24 6.66 3.10 -10.35
CA LEU A 24 6.25 4.41 -9.87
C LEU A 24 4.79 4.40 -9.39
N PHE A 25 3.88 3.88 -10.21
CA PHE A 25 2.46 3.79 -9.84
C PHE A 25 2.19 2.81 -8.70
N LEU A 26 2.91 1.69 -8.64
CA LEU A 26 2.81 0.75 -7.53
C LEU A 26 3.34 1.37 -6.23
N GLY A 27 4.46 2.10 -6.29
CA GLY A 27 5.00 2.84 -5.15
C GLY A 27 4.02 3.91 -4.67
N PHE A 28 3.42 4.66 -5.59
CA PHE A 28 2.38 5.63 -5.27
C PHE A 28 1.20 4.98 -4.56
N SER A 29 0.67 3.89 -5.10
CA SER A 29 -0.43 3.14 -4.50
C SER A 29 -0.10 2.56 -3.13
N SER A 30 1.14 2.09 -2.91
CA SER A 30 1.58 1.57 -1.62
C SER A 30 1.80 2.65 -0.57
N GLY A 31 2.13 3.88 -0.98
CA GLY A 31 2.35 5.00 -0.06
C GLY A 31 1.07 5.56 0.55
N ILE A 32 -0.05 5.56 -0.18
CA ILE A 32 -1.30 6.17 0.25
C ILE A 32 -1.84 5.57 1.56
N PRO A 33 -2.02 4.24 1.72
CA PRO A 33 -2.74 3.67 2.87
C PRO A 33 -2.09 3.97 4.22
N ILE A 34 -0.77 3.96 4.30
CA ILE A 34 -0.07 4.19 5.57
C ILE A 34 -0.30 5.61 6.07
N PHE A 35 -0.28 6.60 5.19
CA PHE A 35 -0.53 8.00 5.55
C PHE A 35 -1.99 8.28 5.82
N LEU A 36 -2.92 7.60 5.13
CA LEU A 36 -4.33 7.66 5.45
C LEU A 36 -4.60 7.20 6.89
N ILE A 37 -3.96 6.13 7.36
CA ILE A 37 -4.14 5.63 8.73
C ILE A 37 -3.49 6.58 9.75
N PHE A 38 -2.23 6.98 9.54
CA PHE A 38 -1.47 7.69 10.56
C PHE A 38 -1.69 9.21 10.57
N SER A 39 -1.91 9.82 9.42
CA SER A 39 -2.08 11.26 9.29
C SER A 39 -3.55 11.63 9.17
N THR A 40 -4.16 11.30 8.03
CA THR A 40 -5.50 11.75 7.68
C THR A 40 -6.57 11.25 8.66
N LEU A 41 -6.56 9.95 8.99
CA LEU A 41 -7.52 9.39 9.94
C LEU A 41 -7.34 9.98 11.34
N SER A 42 -6.09 10.14 11.82
CA SER A 42 -5.82 10.71 13.13
C SER A 42 -6.29 12.16 13.23
N PHE A 43 -6.08 12.94 12.17
CA PHE A 43 -6.57 14.30 12.08
C PHE A 43 -8.11 14.35 12.09
N TRP A 44 -8.76 13.56 11.25
CA TRP A 44 -10.21 13.48 11.17
C TRP A 44 -10.86 13.06 12.50
N LEU A 45 -10.32 12.03 13.17
CA LEU A 45 -10.80 11.61 14.50
C LEU A 45 -10.63 12.71 15.55
N SER A 46 -9.55 13.49 15.47
CA SER A 46 -9.34 14.64 16.35
C SER A 46 -10.36 15.75 16.13
N GLU A 47 -10.70 16.05 14.88
CA GLU A 47 -11.75 17.02 14.54
C GLU A 47 -13.16 16.52 14.96
N ALA A 48 -13.39 15.21 14.89
CA ALA A 48 -14.62 14.59 15.37
C ALA A 48 -14.77 14.58 16.90
N GLY A 49 -13.78 15.12 17.63
CA GLY A 49 -13.80 15.21 19.09
C GLY A 49 -13.45 13.91 19.82
N ILE A 50 -12.88 12.93 19.12
CA ILE A 50 -12.48 11.66 19.72
C ILE A 50 -11.27 11.86 20.64
N GLN A 51 -11.29 11.19 21.79
CA GLN A 51 -10.19 11.27 22.76
C GLN A 51 -8.86 10.79 22.19
N ARG A 52 -7.76 11.49 22.50
CA ARG A 52 -6.41 11.17 22.01
C ARG A 52 -5.96 9.73 22.33
N SER A 53 -6.37 9.20 23.49
CA SER A 53 -6.08 7.81 23.87
C SER A 53 -6.70 6.81 22.86
N THR A 54 -7.91 7.06 22.43
CA THR A 54 -8.61 6.24 21.42
C THR A 54 -7.94 6.37 20.05
N ILE A 55 -7.54 7.60 19.65
CA ILE A 55 -6.82 7.83 18.38
C ILE A 55 -5.52 7.05 18.37
N THR A 56 -4.78 7.01 19.49
CA THR A 56 -3.53 6.25 19.60
C THR A 56 -3.75 4.75 19.38
N MET A 57 -4.91 4.19 19.77
CA MET A 57 -5.22 2.78 19.52
C MET A 57 -5.32 2.44 18.01
N PHE A 58 -5.70 3.38 17.16
CA PHE A 58 -5.70 3.19 15.71
C PHE A 58 -4.31 2.94 15.13
N SER A 59 -3.25 3.38 15.84
CA SER A 59 -1.87 3.06 15.46
C SER A 59 -1.55 1.57 15.49
N TRP A 60 -2.37 0.76 16.15
CA TRP A 60 -2.24 -0.71 16.13
C TRP A 60 -2.49 -1.30 14.73
N ALA A 61 -3.17 -0.58 13.84
CA ALA A 61 -3.25 -0.97 12.44
C ALA A 61 -1.85 -1.12 11.78
N ALA A 62 -0.84 -0.41 12.29
CA ALA A 62 0.55 -0.55 11.87
C ALA A 62 1.17 -1.90 12.20
N LEU A 63 0.64 -2.64 13.18
CA LEU A 63 1.13 -3.97 13.51
C LEU A 63 1.04 -4.91 12.30
N ALA A 64 0.07 -4.70 11.40
CA ALA A 64 -0.01 -5.45 10.17
C ALA A 64 1.29 -5.33 9.35
N TYR A 65 1.87 -4.14 9.26
CA TYR A 65 3.14 -3.95 8.55
C TYR A 65 4.33 -4.61 9.26
N ALA A 66 4.36 -4.57 10.59
CA ALA A 66 5.42 -5.20 11.38
C ALA A 66 5.38 -6.73 11.28
N PHE A 67 4.18 -7.31 11.26
CA PHE A 67 3.97 -8.76 11.23
C PHE A 67 3.77 -9.35 9.83
N LYS A 68 3.90 -8.56 8.76
CA LYS A 68 3.68 -9.02 7.38
C LYS A 68 4.51 -10.26 7.00
N PHE A 69 5.65 -10.48 7.64
CA PHE A 69 6.51 -11.65 7.40
C PHE A 69 5.83 -12.98 7.76
N ILE A 70 4.81 -12.97 8.63
CA ILE A 70 4.11 -14.19 9.06
C ILE A 70 3.31 -14.78 7.89
N TRP A 71 2.62 -13.94 7.11
CA TRP A 71 1.80 -14.42 5.97
C TRP A 71 2.46 -14.25 4.61
N ALA A 72 3.61 -13.61 4.53
CA ALA A 72 4.35 -13.50 3.28
C ALA A 72 4.63 -14.87 2.61
N PRO A 73 5.08 -15.92 3.34
CA PRO A 73 5.26 -17.25 2.75
C PRO A 73 3.97 -17.88 2.24
N LEU A 74 2.83 -17.54 2.85
CA LEU A 74 1.53 -18.02 2.42
C LEU A 74 1.15 -17.43 1.06
N ILE A 75 1.30 -16.11 0.90
CA ILE A 75 1.06 -15.41 -0.37
C ILE A 75 1.99 -15.93 -1.46
N ASP A 76 3.25 -16.22 -1.09
CA ASP A 76 4.25 -16.75 -2.02
C ASP A 76 3.94 -18.17 -2.50
N LYS A 77 3.25 -18.97 -1.72
CA LYS A 77 2.92 -20.36 -2.08
C LYS A 77 1.55 -20.51 -2.73
N LEU A 78 0.55 -19.72 -2.32
CA LEU A 78 -0.82 -19.89 -2.77
C LEU A 78 -1.08 -19.28 -4.15
N PRO A 79 -1.46 -20.09 -5.16
CA PRO A 79 -2.01 -19.57 -6.40
C PRO A 79 -3.49 -19.21 -6.19
N LEU A 80 -3.93 -18.10 -6.75
CA LEU A 80 -5.35 -17.74 -6.76
C LEU A 80 -6.05 -18.51 -7.89
N PRO A 81 -7.08 -19.31 -7.58
CA PRO A 81 -7.82 -20.03 -8.62
C PRO A 81 -8.39 -19.04 -9.65
N TYR A 82 -8.47 -19.45 -10.91
CA TYR A 82 -8.93 -18.67 -12.07
C TYR A 82 -8.06 -17.46 -12.44
N LEU A 83 -7.70 -16.58 -11.49
CA LEU A 83 -6.92 -15.37 -11.78
C LEU A 83 -5.48 -15.70 -12.16
N THR A 84 -4.86 -16.65 -11.47
CA THR A 84 -3.47 -17.06 -11.73
C THR A 84 -3.29 -17.61 -13.13
N GLN A 85 -4.29 -18.32 -13.66
CA GLN A 85 -4.26 -18.87 -15.03
C GLN A 85 -4.33 -17.77 -16.08
N LYS A 86 -5.05 -16.66 -15.81
CA LYS A 86 -5.25 -15.57 -16.77
C LYS A 86 -4.15 -14.51 -16.74
N MET A 87 -3.68 -14.15 -15.54
CA MET A 87 -2.82 -12.98 -15.34
C MET A 87 -1.44 -13.33 -14.78
N GLY A 88 -1.23 -14.58 -14.39
CA GLY A 88 -0.04 -14.99 -13.63
C GLY A 88 -0.18 -14.70 -12.12
N LYS A 89 0.61 -15.38 -11.32
CA LYS A 89 0.48 -15.39 -9.86
C LYS A 89 0.62 -14.00 -9.23
N ARG A 90 1.70 -13.26 -9.53
CA ARG A 90 1.96 -11.96 -8.91
C ARG A 90 0.93 -10.90 -9.28
N ARG A 91 0.56 -10.83 -10.56
CA ARG A 91 -0.44 -9.86 -11.02
C ARG A 91 -1.82 -10.13 -10.42
N SER A 92 -2.18 -11.40 -10.25
CA SER A 92 -3.45 -11.79 -9.62
C SER A 92 -3.54 -11.32 -8.18
N TRP A 93 -2.48 -11.55 -7.41
CA TRP A 93 -2.40 -11.09 -6.03
C TRP A 93 -2.35 -9.56 -5.93
N LEU A 94 -1.63 -8.86 -6.84
CA LEU A 94 -1.66 -7.40 -6.93
C LEU A 94 -3.08 -6.89 -7.16
N PHE A 95 -3.80 -7.47 -8.10
CA PHE A 95 -5.17 -7.07 -8.41
C PHE A 95 -6.10 -7.25 -7.20
N VAL A 96 -6.02 -8.39 -6.52
CA VAL A 96 -6.83 -8.66 -5.32
C VAL A 96 -6.47 -7.70 -4.19
N SER A 97 -5.19 -7.46 -3.92
CA SER A 97 -4.77 -6.53 -2.86
C SER A 97 -5.23 -5.09 -3.14
N GLN A 98 -5.21 -4.64 -4.39
CA GLN A 98 -5.73 -3.33 -4.79
C GLN A 98 -7.25 -3.22 -4.53
N ILE A 99 -8.01 -4.26 -4.84
CA ILE A 99 -9.45 -4.31 -4.54
C ILE A 99 -9.67 -4.24 -3.03
N LEU A 100 -8.93 -5.02 -2.23
CA LEU A 100 -9.07 -5.02 -0.78
C LEU A 100 -8.73 -3.65 -0.16
N VAL A 101 -7.65 -3.00 -0.63
CA VAL A 101 -7.29 -1.63 -0.23
C VAL A 101 -8.42 -0.65 -0.59
N THR A 102 -8.97 -0.74 -1.80
CA THR A 102 -10.07 0.13 -2.23
C THR A 102 -11.31 -0.08 -1.37
N ILE A 103 -11.69 -1.32 -1.08
CA ILE A 103 -12.82 -1.64 -0.20
C ILE A 103 -12.59 -1.06 1.20
N ALA A 104 -11.39 -1.23 1.77
CA ALA A 104 -11.07 -0.72 3.09
C ALA A 104 -11.16 0.82 3.16
N ILE A 105 -10.66 1.52 2.14
CA ILE A 105 -10.78 2.99 2.03
C ILE A 105 -12.26 3.40 1.92
N CYS A 106 -13.05 2.71 1.11
CA CYS A 106 -14.48 2.98 0.99
C CYS A 106 -15.21 2.75 2.33
N MET A 107 -14.90 1.65 3.03
CA MET A 107 -15.47 1.39 4.37
C MET A 107 -15.18 2.55 5.32
N MET A 108 -13.94 3.06 5.34
CA MET A 108 -13.59 4.23 6.16
C MET A 108 -14.31 5.50 5.71
N ALA A 109 -14.36 5.77 4.40
CA ALA A 109 -14.95 6.99 3.85
C ALA A 109 -16.47 7.11 4.10
N PHE A 110 -17.17 6.00 4.15
CA PHE A 110 -18.62 5.97 4.43
C PHE A 110 -18.96 5.85 5.91
N THR A 111 -17.98 5.89 6.80
CA THR A 111 -18.19 5.79 8.24
C THR A 111 -18.04 7.17 8.88
N ASP A 112 -19.05 7.64 9.61
CA ASP A 112 -18.95 8.85 10.42
C ASP A 112 -18.36 8.49 11.80
N PRO A 113 -17.13 8.94 12.14
CA PRO A 113 -16.51 8.66 13.42
C PRO A 113 -17.00 9.53 14.56
N SER A 114 -17.90 10.50 14.32
CA SER A 114 -18.38 11.43 15.33
C SER A 114 -19.15 10.71 16.45
N VAL A 115 -19.24 11.35 17.61
CA VAL A 115 -20.01 10.86 18.77
C VAL A 115 -21.49 10.64 18.43
N HIS A 116 -21.99 11.35 17.42
CA HIS A 116 -23.36 11.21 16.89
C HIS A 116 -23.47 10.22 15.73
N GLY A 117 -22.34 9.60 15.34
CA GLY A 117 -22.31 8.53 14.35
C GLY A 117 -23.15 7.35 14.84
N GLY A 118 -24.17 7.00 14.07
CA GLY A 118 -25.05 5.86 14.40
C GLY A 118 -24.34 4.51 14.31
N ASP A 119 -25.06 3.45 14.61
CA ASP A 119 -24.58 2.09 14.44
C ASP A 119 -24.60 1.68 12.97
N ILE A 120 -23.55 1.04 12.51
CA ILE A 120 -23.46 0.41 11.20
C ILE A 120 -23.61 -1.11 11.42
N TRP A 121 -24.71 -1.69 10.95
CA TRP A 121 -25.02 -3.10 11.19
C TRP A 121 -24.96 -3.51 12.67
N SER A 122 -25.48 -2.67 13.56
CA SER A 122 -25.43 -2.85 15.02
C SER A 122 -24.02 -2.82 15.63
N ILE A 123 -23.05 -2.26 14.93
CA ILE A 123 -21.68 -2.01 15.41
C ILE A 123 -21.50 -0.50 15.56
N PRO A 124 -21.03 0.00 16.71
CA PRO A 124 -20.72 1.43 16.86
C PRO A 124 -19.80 1.93 15.77
N SER A 125 -20.07 3.10 15.18
CA SER A 125 -19.34 3.61 14.02
C SER A 125 -17.83 3.72 14.27
N LEU A 126 -17.41 4.09 15.48
CA LEU A 126 -16.01 4.15 15.85
C LEU A 126 -15.32 2.77 15.82
N THR A 127 -16.03 1.72 16.26
CA THR A 127 -15.54 0.33 16.19
C THR A 127 -15.44 -0.14 14.74
N PHE A 128 -16.43 0.19 13.91
CA PHE A 128 -16.40 -0.11 12.49
C PHE A 128 -15.24 0.60 11.79
N MET A 129 -14.97 1.86 12.14
CA MET A 129 -13.80 2.61 11.67
C MET A 129 -12.48 1.93 12.04
N ALA A 130 -12.37 1.44 13.30
CA ALA A 130 -11.17 0.73 13.76
C ALA A 130 -10.94 -0.58 12.99
N ILE A 131 -12.00 -1.36 12.76
CA ILE A 131 -11.94 -2.58 11.94
C ILE A 131 -11.50 -2.24 10.52
N SER A 132 -12.05 -1.19 9.93
CA SER A 132 -11.70 -0.73 8.58
C SER A 132 -10.23 -0.29 8.49
N ALA A 133 -9.71 0.40 9.51
CA ALA A 133 -8.31 0.81 9.59
C ALA A 133 -7.35 -0.39 9.68
N VAL A 134 -7.68 -1.38 10.51
CA VAL A 134 -6.90 -2.64 10.60
C VAL A 134 -6.95 -3.41 9.28
N PHE A 135 -8.12 -3.47 8.65
CA PHE A 135 -8.29 -4.12 7.35
C PHE A 135 -7.50 -3.39 6.25
N LEU A 136 -7.47 -2.06 6.27
CA LEU A 136 -6.62 -1.26 5.37
C LEU A 136 -5.13 -1.57 5.58
N GLY A 137 -4.69 -1.59 6.84
CA GLY A 137 -3.29 -1.91 7.20
C GLY A 137 -2.89 -3.30 6.72
N PHE A 138 -3.74 -4.31 6.93
CA PHE A 138 -3.49 -5.68 6.48
C PHE A 138 -3.46 -5.79 4.94
N SER A 139 -4.41 -5.18 4.26
CA SER A 139 -4.50 -5.21 2.80
C SER A 139 -3.31 -4.52 2.14
N SER A 140 -2.90 -3.38 2.68
CA SER A 140 -1.75 -2.64 2.19
C SER A 140 -0.42 -3.33 2.49
N ALA A 141 -0.24 -3.90 3.70
CA ALA A 141 0.93 -4.71 4.01
C ALA A 141 1.04 -5.94 3.10
N THR A 142 -0.10 -6.54 2.74
CA THR A 142 -0.17 -7.63 1.75
C THR A 142 0.25 -7.15 0.37
N GLN A 143 -0.23 -5.98 -0.07
CA GLN A 143 0.19 -5.37 -1.33
C GLN A 143 1.69 -5.15 -1.38
N ASP A 144 2.31 -4.63 -0.32
CA ASP A 144 3.74 -4.39 -0.24
C ASP A 144 4.56 -5.67 -0.43
N ILE A 145 4.15 -6.78 0.21
CA ILE A 145 4.79 -8.09 0.02
C ILE A 145 4.81 -8.47 -1.47
N ILE A 146 3.68 -8.29 -2.14
CA ILE A 146 3.52 -8.70 -3.54
C ILE A 146 4.33 -7.80 -4.47
N VAL A 147 4.35 -6.48 -4.21
CA VAL A 147 5.11 -5.50 -4.99
C VAL A 147 6.61 -5.78 -4.86
N ASP A 148 7.10 -6.07 -3.64
CA ASP A 148 8.50 -6.41 -3.41
C ASP A 148 8.90 -7.68 -4.18
N ALA A 149 8.09 -8.72 -4.09
CA ALA A 149 8.32 -9.95 -4.82
C ALA A 149 8.23 -9.75 -6.35
N TYR A 150 7.27 -8.95 -6.83
CA TYR A 150 7.12 -8.63 -8.24
C TYR A 150 8.33 -7.86 -8.78
N ARG A 151 8.87 -6.90 -8.00
CA ARG A 151 10.07 -6.14 -8.36
C ARG A 151 11.28 -7.04 -8.56
N ILE A 152 11.49 -8.02 -7.66
CA ILE A 152 12.61 -8.98 -7.75
C ILE A 152 12.47 -9.88 -8.98
N GLU A 153 11.24 -10.29 -9.31
CA GLU A 153 10.98 -11.16 -10.46
C GLU A 153 11.06 -10.45 -11.83
N LEU A 154 10.95 -9.11 -11.86
CA LEU A 154 10.98 -8.33 -13.11
C LEU A 154 12.34 -8.35 -13.81
N THR A 155 13.44 -8.50 -13.08
CA THR A 155 14.79 -8.52 -13.64
C THR A 155 15.78 -9.12 -12.65
N GLN A 156 16.81 -9.75 -13.19
CA GLN A 156 17.97 -10.22 -12.42
C GLN A 156 19.18 -9.28 -12.54
N ASP A 157 19.07 -8.24 -13.37
CA ASP A 157 20.12 -7.21 -13.50
C ASP A 157 20.07 -6.24 -12.32
N ALA A 158 21.16 -6.18 -11.55
CA ALA A 158 21.27 -5.34 -10.36
C ALA A 158 21.09 -3.83 -10.67
N ASN A 159 21.56 -3.37 -11.84
CA ASN A 159 21.41 -1.98 -12.24
C ASN A 159 19.93 -1.62 -12.48
N ILE A 160 19.21 -2.49 -13.19
CA ILE A 160 17.80 -2.31 -13.45
C ILE A 160 17.00 -2.43 -12.15
N GLN A 161 17.35 -3.36 -11.25
CA GLN A 161 16.71 -3.46 -9.93
C GLN A 161 16.86 -2.16 -9.14
N THR A 162 18.02 -1.51 -9.19
CA THR A 162 18.25 -0.22 -8.54
C THR A 162 17.36 0.87 -9.11
N VAL A 163 17.20 0.94 -10.43
CA VAL A 163 16.28 1.88 -11.09
C VAL A 163 14.84 1.63 -10.66
N LEU A 164 14.40 0.38 -10.66
CA LEU A 164 13.03 0.00 -10.24
C LEU A 164 12.76 0.35 -8.78
N ALA A 165 13.74 0.11 -7.88
CA ALA A 165 13.64 0.47 -6.47
C ALA A 165 13.57 1.99 -6.28
N SER A 166 14.40 2.74 -6.99
CA SER A 166 14.42 4.21 -6.94
C SER A 166 13.09 4.80 -7.45
N THR A 167 12.56 4.24 -8.52
CA THR A 167 11.29 4.69 -9.11
C THR A 167 10.10 4.37 -8.20
N TYR A 168 10.09 3.19 -7.57
CA TYR A 168 9.11 2.84 -6.55
C TYR A 168 9.15 3.82 -5.37
N ASN A 169 10.34 4.11 -4.84
CA ASN A 169 10.51 5.07 -3.75
C ASN A 169 10.07 6.49 -4.15
N ALA A 170 10.31 6.89 -5.39
CA ALA A 170 9.84 8.18 -5.90
C ALA A 170 8.30 8.24 -5.89
N GLY A 171 7.63 7.19 -6.39
CA GLY A 171 6.16 7.07 -6.34
C GLY A 171 5.63 7.13 -4.91
N TYR A 172 6.25 6.40 -3.99
CA TYR A 172 5.92 6.40 -2.57
C TYR A 172 6.03 7.81 -1.96
N ARG A 173 7.11 8.54 -2.28
CA ARG A 173 7.31 9.92 -1.79
C ARG A 173 6.28 10.89 -2.36
N ILE A 174 5.91 10.75 -3.63
CA ILE A 174 4.85 11.56 -4.23
C ILE A 174 3.52 11.32 -3.50
N ALA A 175 3.18 10.05 -3.21
CA ALA A 175 1.99 9.72 -2.43
C ALA A 175 2.02 10.37 -1.04
N THR A 176 3.18 10.34 -0.36
CA THR A 176 3.37 10.99 0.94
C THR A 176 3.03 12.47 0.90
N ILE A 177 3.54 13.19 -0.11
CA ILE A 177 3.30 14.63 -0.25
C ILE A 177 1.82 14.91 -0.49
N ILE A 178 1.17 14.15 -1.38
CA ILE A 178 -0.24 14.35 -1.73
C ILE A 178 -1.18 14.04 -0.57
N THR A 179 -0.86 13.03 0.25
CA THR A 179 -1.72 12.64 1.38
C THR A 179 -1.54 13.51 2.63
N GLN A 180 -0.53 14.37 2.66
CA GLN A 180 -0.25 15.28 3.78
C GLN A 180 -0.60 16.75 3.47
N LEU A 181 -1.01 17.07 2.24
CA LEU A 181 -1.54 18.36 1.83
C LEU A 181 -3.02 18.50 2.17
#